data_0efbeb1c336420b84f8dc046be9ba783
#
_entry.id   0efbeb1c336420b84f8dc046be9ba783
#
_cell.length_a   1.000
_cell.length_b   1.000
_cell.length_c   1.000
_cell.angle_alpha   90.00
_cell.angle_beta   90.00
_cell.angle_gamma   90.00
#
_symmetry.space_group_name_H-M   'P 1'
#
loop_
_entity.id
_entity.type
_entity.pdbx_description
1 polymer ?
#
loop_
_entity_poly.entity_id
_entity_poly.type
_entity_poly.pdbx_seq_one_letter_code
_entity_poly.pdbx_strand_id
1 'polypeptide(L)'
;CGADCHNSCAKTAEMIADSVLADIRKPYDEKMTLMKNIALPKRYELWEKLGILPGGAKDEIFNAVVKTSTNLNSDPMDMLLQCLRLGISTGNYGLILTNLMNDIIMGPPQISMDPVGFRIIDPEYINIMITGHQQSMFADLEEKLESEIVQKSAELVGAKGIRIVGCTCVGQDYQARSGCYKDVYCGHAGNNYTSEAVLMTGCVDLVVSEFNCTIPGIEPICEQLDIKMLCLDDVAKKANAQLLPYTAEEKEKITS
;
A
#
# COMPACT_ATOMS: atom_id res chain seq x y z
N CYS A 1 12.74 14.48 7.67
CA CYS A 1 12.08 15.16 6.55
C CYS A 1 12.06 16.70 6.71
N GLY A 2 12.54 17.26 7.83
CA GLY A 2 12.52 18.70 8.09
C GLY A 2 11.17 19.25 8.56
N ALA A 3 10.17 18.40 8.78
CA ALA A 3 8.91 18.80 9.38
C ALA A 3 9.08 19.10 10.88
N ASP A 4 8.35 20.10 11.37
CA ASP A 4 8.36 20.46 12.79
C ASP A 4 7.54 19.43 13.59
N CYS A 5 8.21 18.68 14.46
CA CYS A 5 7.58 17.67 15.32
C CYS A 5 6.65 18.24 16.41
N HIS A 6 6.60 19.58 16.58
CA HIS A 6 5.66 20.23 17.49
C HIS A 6 4.27 20.47 16.87
N ASN A 7 4.11 20.25 15.56
CA ASN A 7 2.81 20.28 14.91
C ASN A 7 1.98 19.02 15.25
N SER A 8 0.66 19.09 15.01
CA SER A 8 -0.19 17.90 15.05
C SER A 8 0.22 16.88 13.98
N CYS A 9 -0.09 15.60 14.19
CA CYS A 9 0.17 14.55 13.20
C CYS A 9 -0.41 14.90 11.83
N ALA A 10 -1.66 15.37 11.77
CA ALA A 10 -2.30 15.79 10.53
C ALA A 10 -1.52 16.90 9.81
N LYS A 11 -1.10 17.93 10.54
CA LYS A 11 -0.31 19.04 9.95
C LYS A 11 1.07 18.58 9.49
N THR A 12 1.70 17.70 10.23
CA THR A 12 3.00 17.12 9.85
C THR A 12 2.87 16.27 8.58
N ALA A 13 1.82 15.45 8.47
CA ALA A 13 1.53 14.66 7.28
C ALA A 13 1.28 15.54 6.04
N GLU A 14 0.47 16.60 6.19
CA GLU A 14 0.24 17.58 5.12
C GLU A 14 1.55 18.22 4.62
N MET A 15 2.41 18.71 5.52
CA MET A 15 3.69 19.31 5.16
C MET A 15 4.61 18.31 4.42
N ILE A 16 4.60 17.04 4.81
CA ILE A 16 5.39 16.01 4.12
C ILE A 16 4.78 15.73 2.74
N ALA A 17 3.45 15.60 2.64
CA ALA A 17 2.78 15.40 1.36
C ALA A 17 3.11 16.53 0.37
N ASP A 18 3.02 17.78 0.80
CA ASP A 18 3.38 18.94 -0.03
C ASP A 18 4.84 18.90 -0.49
N SER A 19 5.75 18.53 0.42
CA SER A 19 7.17 18.41 0.10
C SER A 19 7.46 17.28 -0.89
N VAL A 20 6.76 16.13 -0.75
CA VAL A 20 6.83 14.99 -1.67
C VAL A 20 6.32 15.39 -3.05
N LEU A 21 5.16 16.03 -3.11
CA LEU A 21 4.57 16.49 -4.37
C LEU A 21 5.45 17.55 -5.08
N ALA A 22 6.07 18.43 -4.31
CA ALA A 22 7.03 19.41 -4.84
C ALA A 22 8.23 18.69 -5.47
N ASP A 23 8.82 17.72 -4.77
CA ASP A 23 9.95 16.95 -5.29
C ASP A 23 9.59 16.09 -6.52
N ILE A 24 8.42 15.47 -6.55
CA ILE A 24 7.94 14.67 -7.69
C ILE A 24 7.83 15.52 -8.98
N ARG A 25 7.48 16.81 -8.82
CA ARG A 25 7.26 17.74 -9.93
C ARG A 25 8.52 18.46 -10.40
N LYS A 26 9.66 18.30 -9.72
CA LYS A 26 10.92 18.93 -10.13
C LYS A 26 11.35 18.50 -11.52
N PRO A 27 12.00 19.41 -12.29
CA PRO A 27 12.63 19.06 -13.55
C PRO A 27 13.73 18.01 -13.37
N TYR A 28 14.10 17.36 -14.47
CA TYR A 28 15.11 16.31 -14.49
C TYR A 28 16.48 16.73 -13.99
N ASP A 29 16.87 17.99 -14.22
CA ASP A 29 18.16 18.56 -13.82
C ASP A 29 18.19 19.07 -12.37
N GLU A 30 17.02 19.20 -11.72
CA GLU A 30 16.93 19.52 -10.31
C GLU A 30 16.91 18.26 -9.46
N LYS A 31 17.71 18.26 -8.38
CA LYS A 31 17.75 17.09 -7.47
C LYS A 31 16.61 17.13 -6.46
N MET A 32 16.09 15.94 -6.16
CA MET A 32 15.07 15.75 -5.15
C MET A 32 15.59 16.14 -3.75
N THR A 33 14.89 17.02 -3.06
CA THR A 33 15.33 17.59 -1.79
C THR A 33 15.23 16.59 -0.65
N LEU A 34 14.13 15.85 -0.59
CA LEU A 34 13.88 14.87 0.50
C LEU A 34 14.86 13.70 0.48
N MET A 35 15.42 13.37 -0.68
CA MET A 35 16.41 12.30 -0.83
C MET A 35 17.60 12.45 0.11
N LYS A 36 18.09 13.69 0.28
CA LYS A 36 19.21 13.99 1.18
C LYS A 36 18.87 13.69 2.65
N ASN A 37 17.64 13.87 3.04
CA ASN A 37 17.18 13.68 4.41
C ASN A 37 16.83 12.22 4.74
N ILE A 38 16.51 11.42 3.72
CA ILE A 38 16.08 10.01 3.88
C ILE A 38 17.27 9.05 3.70
N ALA A 39 18.16 9.33 2.76
CA ALA A 39 19.28 8.46 2.46
C ALA A 39 20.37 8.52 3.54
N LEU A 40 21.02 7.38 3.78
CA LEU A 40 22.23 7.38 4.60
C LEU A 40 23.31 8.29 3.95
N PRO A 41 24.02 9.13 4.71
CA PRO A 41 24.96 10.11 4.15
C PRO A 41 25.98 9.54 3.17
N LYS A 42 26.63 8.43 3.52
CA LYS A 42 27.59 7.74 2.63
C LYS A 42 26.96 7.21 1.35
N ARG A 43 25.68 6.84 1.40
CA ARG A 43 24.95 6.38 0.22
C ARG A 43 24.58 7.53 -0.68
N TYR A 44 24.15 8.65 -0.10
CA TYR A 44 23.87 9.88 -0.85
C TYR A 44 25.11 10.37 -1.59
N GLU A 45 26.26 10.46 -0.90
CA GLU A 45 27.56 10.84 -1.50
C GLU A 45 27.96 9.91 -2.65
N LEU A 46 27.75 8.60 -2.50
CA LEU A 46 28.02 7.63 -3.56
C LEU A 46 27.12 7.86 -4.79
N TRP A 47 25.84 8.09 -4.56
CA TRP A 47 24.87 8.36 -5.63
C TRP A 47 25.22 9.65 -6.38
N GLU A 48 25.61 10.68 -5.64
CA GLU A 48 26.07 11.95 -6.22
C GLU A 48 27.34 11.73 -7.10
N LYS A 49 28.33 11.03 -6.56
CA LYS A 49 29.57 10.72 -7.27
C LYS A 49 29.34 9.90 -8.54
N LEU A 50 28.38 8.98 -8.53
CA LEU A 50 28.02 8.15 -9.69
C LEU A 50 27.06 8.88 -10.66
N GLY A 51 26.59 10.06 -10.35
CA GLY A 51 25.63 10.79 -11.18
C GLY A 51 24.23 10.18 -11.21
N ILE A 52 23.89 9.34 -10.22
CA ILE A 52 22.60 8.63 -10.14
C ILE A 52 21.61 9.24 -9.12
N LEU A 53 21.90 10.43 -8.60
CA LEU A 53 20.89 11.18 -7.86
C LEU A 53 19.76 11.58 -8.82
N PRO A 54 18.51 11.15 -8.55
CA PRO A 54 17.40 11.42 -9.45
C PRO A 54 16.98 12.88 -9.44
N GLY A 55 16.43 13.33 -10.55
CA GLY A 55 15.62 14.55 -10.65
C GLY A 55 14.19 14.31 -10.19
N GLY A 56 13.22 15.09 -10.67
CA GLY A 56 11.81 14.87 -10.36
C GLY A 56 11.33 13.48 -10.81
N ALA A 57 10.57 12.79 -9.96
CA ALA A 57 10.13 11.42 -10.25
C ALA A 57 9.37 11.30 -11.58
N LYS A 58 8.54 12.30 -11.89
CA LYS A 58 7.80 12.36 -13.15
C LYS A 58 8.74 12.37 -14.37
N ASP A 59 9.80 13.16 -14.31
CA ASP A 59 10.74 13.30 -15.42
C ASP A 59 11.68 12.09 -15.53
N GLU A 60 12.02 11.44 -14.41
CA GLU A 60 12.77 10.18 -14.44
C GLU A 60 11.97 9.06 -15.15
N ILE A 61 10.66 8.97 -14.87
CA ILE A 61 9.77 8.00 -15.54
C ILE A 61 9.67 8.34 -17.03
N PHE A 62 9.47 9.61 -17.38
CA PHE A 62 9.36 10.05 -18.76
C PHE A 62 10.64 9.75 -19.56
N ASN A 63 11.80 10.06 -19.00
CA ASN A 63 13.08 9.76 -19.63
C ASN A 63 13.31 8.25 -19.82
N ALA A 64 12.91 7.43 -18.83
CA ALA A 64 13.00 5.98 -18.96
C ALA A 64 12.12 5.46 -20.12
N VAL A 65 10.90 5.95 -20.23
CA VAL A 65 9.97 5.61 -21.33
C VAL A 65 10.55 6.01 -22.69
N VAL A 66 11.06 7.23 -22.81
CA VAL A 66 11.63 7.73 -24.08
C VAL A 66 12.87 6.92 -24.47
N LYS A 67 13.80 6.68 -23.54
CA LYS A 67 15.04 5.90 -23.80
C LYS A 67 14.75 4.47 -24.24
N THR A 68 13.70 3.85 -23.70
CA THR A 68 13.39 2.43 -23.96
C THR A 68 12.45 2.20 -25.14
N SER A 69 11.47 3.09 -25.36
CA SER A 69 10.38 2.86 -26.33
C SER A 69 10.75 3.21 -27.78
N THR A 70 11.74 4.06 -28.00
CA THR A 70 12.08 4.61 -29.33
C THR A 70 13.42 4.15 -29.84
N ASN A 71 14.09 3.22 -29.16
CA ASN A 71 15.46 2.76 -29.48
C ASN A 71 16.49 3.91 -29.64
N LEU A 72 16.25 5.03 -28.95
CA LEU A 72 17.11 6.21 -29.04
C LEU A 72 18.45 6.02 -28.32
N ASN A 73 18.47 5.20 -27.29
CA ASN A 73 19.67 4.97 -26.48
C ASN A 73 20.23 3.56 -26.70
N SER A 74 21.49 3.48 -27.12
CA SER A 74 22.20 2.23 -27.32
C SER A 74 23.39 2.04 -26.36
N ASP A 75 23.59 2.98 -25.43
CA ASP A 75 24.65 2.88 -24.42
C ASP A 75 24.14 2.08 -23.21
N PRO A 76 24.66 0.85 -22.99
CA PRO A 76 24.22 0.01 -21.88
C PRO A 76 24.55 0.59 -20.51
N MET A 77 25.60 1.39 -20.38
CA MET A 77 25.95 2.03 -19.11
C MET A 77 25.01 3.17 -18.78
N ASP A 78 24.65 4.01 -19.75
CA ASP A 78 23.66 5.07 -19.54
C ASP A 78 22.28 4.50 -19.21
N MET A 79 21.88 3.40 -19.87
CA MET A 79 20.63 2.69 -19.56
C MET A 79 20.65 2.10 -18.15
N LEU A 80 21.76 1.51 -17.71
CA LEU A 80 21.91 1.00 -16.35
C LEU A 80 21.81 2.13 -15.31
N LEU A 81 22.50 3.24 -15.54
CA LEU A 81 22.45 4.40 -14.64
C LEU A 81 21.04 5.00 -14.58
N GLN A 82 20.33 5.04 -15.70
CA GLN A 82 18.92 5.47 -15.73
C GLN A 82 18.02 4.51 -14.94
N CYS A 83 18.21 3.21 -15.03
CA CYS A 83 17.48 2.23 -14.20
C CYS A 83 17.72 2.46 -12.71
N LEU A 84 18.97 2.73 -12.31
CA LEU A 84 19.32 3.03 -10.92
C LEU A 84 18.66 4.34 -10.45
N ARG A 85 18.69 5.39 -11.24
CA ARG A 85 18.03 6.67 -10.95
C ARG A 85 16.53 6.49 -10.76
N LEU A 86 15.88 5.79 -11.69
CA LEU A 86 14.46 5.49 -11.63
C LEU A 86 14.11 4.66 -10.39
N GLY A 87 14.89 3.60 -10.10
CA GLY A 87 14.71 2.76 -8.93
C GLY A 87 14.88 3.52 -7.61
N ILE A 88 15.87 4.41 -7.50
CA ILE A 88 16.05 5.27 -6.33
C ILE A 88 14.87 6.21 -6.17
N SER A 89 14.40 6.83 -7.25
CA SER A 89 13.25 7.74 -7.24
C SER A 89 11.98 7.03 -6.81
N THR A 90 11.59 5.96 -7.50
CA THR A 90 10.34 5.25 -7.26
C THR A 90 10.32 4.55 -5.90
N GLY A 91 11.43 3.94 -5.48
CA GLY A 91 11.54 3.29 -4.17
C GLY A 91 11.38 4.26 -3.00
N ASN A 92 11.98 5.45 -3.08
CA ASN A 92 11.87 6.42 -2.00
C ASN A 92 10.51 7.12 -1.96
N TYR A 93 9.98 7.55 -3.11
CA TYR A 93 8.72 8.31 -3.15
C TYR A 93 7.48 7.41 -3.18
N GLY A 94 7.58 6.22 -3.74
CA GLY A 94 6.47 5.27 -3.77
C GLY A 94 6.31 4.46 -2.49
N LEU A 95 7.39 4.10 -1.80
CA LEU A 95 7.34 3.20 -0.66
C LEU A 95 7.80 3.84 0.65
N ILE A 96 9.02 4.38 0.71
CA ILE A 96 9.59 4.88 1.97
C ILE A 96 8.78 6.05 2.52
N LEU A 97 8.46 7.04 1.69
CA LEU A 97 7.70 8.21 2.15
C LEU A 97 6.25 7.87 2.47
N THR A 98 5.65 6.93 1.76
CA THR A 98 4.31 6.43 2.09
C THR A 98 4.29 5.78 3.47
N ASN A 99 5.27 4.94 3.78
CA ASN A 99 5.38 4.33 5.11
C ASN A 99 5.64 5.36 6.20
N LEU A 100 6.47 6.39 5.94
CA LEU A 100 6.67 7.47 6.90
C LEU A 100 5.40 8.28 7.15
N MET A 101 4.55 8.47 6.16
CA MET A 101 3.24 9.10 6.35
C MET A 101 2.32 8.22 7.21
N ASN A 102 2.32 6.92 6.99
CA ASN A 102 1.59 5.98 7.85
C ASN A 102 2.12 6.01 9.30
N ASP A 103 3.45 6.11 9.50
CA ASP A 103 4.05 6.26 10.84
C ASP A 103 3.56 7.53 11.56
N ILE A 104 3.34 8.61 10.83
CA ILE A 104 2.85 9.87 11.40
C ILE A 104 1.37 9.79 11.76
N ILE A 105 0.56 9.18 10.90
CA ILE A 105 -0.89 9.14 11.04
C ILE A 105 -1.32 8.05 12.03
N MET A 106 -0.73 6.87 11.95
CA MET A 106 -1.14 5.66 12.66
C MET A 106 -0.17 5.22 13.76
N GLY A 107 0.96 5.93 13.91
CA GLY A 107 2.02 5.55 14.82
C GLY A 107 3.05 4.60 14.19
N PRO A 108 4.29 4.55 14.76
CA PRO A 108 5.35 3.69 14.28
C PRO A 108 5.05 2.20 14.55
N PRO A 109 5.58 1.29 13.72
CA PRO A 109 5.45 -0.14 13.98
C PRO A 109 6.01 -0.53 15.35
N GLN A 110 5.31 -1.42 16.04
CA GLN A 110 5.69 -1.95 17.36
C GLN A 110 6.04 -3.43 17.24
N ILE A 111 6.89 -3.90 18.13
CA ILE A 111 7.13 -5.34 18.29
C ILE A 111 5.90 -5.93 18.98
N SER A 112 5.21 -6.85 18.31
CA SER A 112 4.01 -7.51 18.79
C SER A 112 4.07 -9.01 18.52
N MET A 113 3.19 -9.77 19.17
CA MET A 113 2.98 -11.19 18.93
C MET A 113 1.57 -11.37 18.37
N ASP A 114 1.46 -11.42 17.05
CA ASP A 114 0.19 -11.48 16.36
C ASP A 114 -0.04 -12.86 15.74
N PRO A 115 -1.30 -13.29 15.60
CA PRO A 115 -1.62 -14.50 14.87
C PRO A 115 -1.22 -14.40 13.39
N VAL A 116 -0.61 -15.47 12.87
CA VAL A 116 -0.20 -15.54 11.46
C VAL A 116 -0.55 -16.88 10.84
N GLY A 117 -0.71 -16.88 9.53
CA GLY A 117 -0.97 -18.05 8.71
C GLY A 117 -2.45 -18.41 8.60
N PHE A 118 -2.76 -19.49 7.88
CA PHE A 118 -4.14 -19.84 7.50
C PHE A 118 -5.05 -20.18 8.67
N ARG A 119 -4.49 -20.52 9.82
CA ARG A 119 -5.27 -20.86 11.03
C ARG A 119 -6.13 -19.70 11.56
N ILE A 120 -5.85 -18.46 11.15
CA ILE A 120 -6.65 -17.30 11.55
C ILE A 120 -7.99 -17.22 10.80
N ILE A 121 -8.11 -17.93 9.68
CA ILE A 121 -9.33 -17.97 8.87
C ILE A 121 -10.28 -18.97 9.51
N ASP A 122 -11.47 -18.51 9.88
CA ASP A 122 -12.50 -19.35 10.50
C ASP A 122 -13.73 -19.38 9.60
N PRO A 123 -14.11 -20.54 9.04
CA PRO A 123 -15.22 -20.66 8.10
C PRO A 123 -16.60 -20.36 8.70
N GLU A 124 -16.70 -20.22 10.03
CA GLU A 124 -17.94 -19.80 10.68
C GLU A 124 -18.18 -18.29 10.65
N TYR A 125 -17.19 -17.52 10.15
CA TYR A 125 -17.26 -16.06 9.98
C TYR A 125 -17.27 -15.67 8.50
N ILE A 126 -17.77 -14.50 8.19
CA ILE A 126 -17.53 -13.85 6.90
C ILE A 126 -16.10 -13.32 6.93
N ASN A 127 -15.24 -13.86 6.07
CA ASN A 127 -13.82 -13.49 6.02
C ASN A 127 -13.57 -12.53 4.86
N ILE A 128 -13.18 -11.32 5.19
CA ILE A 128 -12.79 -10.28 4.23
C ILE A 128 -11.28 -10.24 4.14
N MET A 129 -10.71 -10.66 3.01
CA MET A 129 -9.28 -10.58 2.76
C MET A 129 -8.91 -9.17 2.29
N ILE A 130 -8.02 -8.51 3.01
CA ILE A 130 -7.42 -7.24 2.56
C ILE A 130 -6.06 -7.48 1.93
N THR A 131 -5.78 -6.79 0.82
CA THR A 131 -4.50 -6.89 0.12
C THR A 131 -4.11 -5.55 -0.52
N GLY A 132 -2.82 -5.21 -0.50
CA GLY A 132 -2.29 -3.95 -1.00
C GLY A 132 -1.19 -3.37 -0.11
N HIS A 133 -1.14 -2.06 0.06
CA HIS A 133 -0.07 -1.36 0.77
C HIS A 133 -0.54 -0.28 1.75
N GLN A 134 -1.73 0.32 1.56
CA GLN A 134 -2.21 1.51 2.28
C GLN A 134 -3.05 1.15 3.51
N GLN A 135 -2.42 1.16 4.69
CA GLN A 135 -3.08 0.74 5.94
C GLN A 135 -4.22 1.68 6.36
N SER A 136 -4.08 2.98 6.13
CA SER A 136 -5.06 3.98 6.57
C SER A 136 -6.45 3.77 5.96
N MET A 137 -6.55 3.24 4.74
CA MET A 137 -7.83 2.94 4.10
C MET A 137 -8.56 1.81 4.83
N PHE A 138 -7.82 0.82 5.32
CA PHE A 138 -8.39 -0.31 6.04
C PHE A 138 -8.74 0.00 7.49
N ALA A 139 -8.08 0.98 8.11
CA ALA A 139 -8.48 1.46 9.43
C ALA A 139 -9.90 2.02 9.44
N ASP A 140 -10.28 2.77 8.41
CA ASP A 140 -11.64 3.28 8.26
C ASP A 140 -12.66 2.16 8.00
N LEU A 141 -12.29 1.15 7.21
CA LEU A 141 -13.15 -0.02 6.95
C LEU A 141 -13.37 -0.82 8.24
N GLU A 142 -12.30 -1.07 9.00
CA GLU A 142 -12.38 -1.81 10.25
C GLU A 142 -13.34 -1.14 11.26
N GLU A 143 -13.24 0.18 11.43
CA GLU A 143 -14.14 0.92 12.32
C GLU A 143 -15.62 0.70 11.98
N LYS A 144 -15.96 0.61 10.70
CA LYS A 144 -17.32 0.33 10.25
C LYS A 144 -17.72 -1.13 10.48
N LEU A 145 -16.81 -2.06 10.22
CA LEU A 145 -17.06 -3.49 10.41
C LEU A 145 -17.22 -3.89 11.89
N GLU A 146 -16.60 -3.16 12.81
CA GLU A 146 -16.80 -3.34 14.26
C GLU A 146 -18.19 -2.95 14.74
N SER A 147 -18.94 -2.19 13.97
CA SER A 147 -20.25 -1.71 14.41
C SER A 147 -21.21 -2.89 14.69
N GLU A 148 -21.96 -2.77 15.79
CA GLU A 148 -22.91 -3.81 16.23
C GLU A 148 -23.95 -4.15 15.14
N ILE A 149 -24.36 -3.17 14.34
CA ILE A 149 -25.31 -3.35 13.25
C ILE A 149 -24.73 -4.28 12.18
N VAL A 150 -23.48 -4.06 11.79
CA VAL A 150 -22.80 -4.86 10.75
C VAL A 150 -22.55 -6.27 11.27
N GLN A 151 -22.06 -6.44 12.49
CA GLN A 151 -21.84 -7.75 13.10
C GLN A 151 -23.14 -8.56 13.22
N LYS A 152 -24.23 -7.95 13.67
CA LYS A 152 -25.56 -8.57 13.71
C LYS A 152 -26.11 -8.91 12.32
N SER A 153 -25.77 -8.13 11.30
CA SER A 153 -26.18 -8.46 9.93
C SER A 153 -25.54 -9.76 9.44
N ALA A 154 -24.31 -10.06 9.85
CA ALA A 154 -23.67 -11.34 9.57
C ALA A 154 -24.37 -12.50 10.26
N GLU A 155 -24.83 -12.31 11.49
CA GLU A 155 -25.59 -13.33 12.23
C GLU A 155 -26.91 -13.68 11.53
N LEU A 156 -27.57 -12.72 10.89
CA LEU A 156 -28.81 -12.95 10.14
C LEU A 156 -28.65 -13.89 8.95
N VAL A 157 -27.45 -13.99 8.39
CA VAL A 157 -27.13 -14.92 7.30
C VAL A 157 -26.45 -16.20 7.81
N GLY A 158 -26.35 -16.39 9.12
CA GLY A 158 -25.85 -17.61 9.75
C GLY A 158 -24.37 -17.63 10.08
N ALA A 159 -23.66 -16.50 9.88
CA ALA A 159 -22.25 -16.37 10.27
C ALA A 159 -22.14 -15.91 11.74
N LYS A 160 -21.01 -16.17 12.39
CA LYS A 160 -20.74 -15.69 13.76
C LYS A 160 -20.39 -14.20 13.82
N GLY A 161 -20.11 -13.58 12.69
CA GLY A 161 -19.68 -12.20 12.55
C GLY A 161 -18.84 -12.01 11.31
N ILE A 162 -18.20 -10.84 11.19
CA ILE A 162 -17.27 -10.50 10.10
C ILE A 162 -15.88 -10.40 10.66
N ARG A 163 -14.88 -10.88 9.89
CA ARG A 163 -13.46 -10.78 10.20
C ARG A 163 -12.65 -10.24 9.03
N ILE A 164 -11.59 -9.52 9.34
CA ILE A 164 -10.59 -9.06 8.38
C ILE A 164 -9.38 -9.98 8.45
N VAL A 165 -9.03 -10.57 7.32
CA VAL A 165 -7.86 -11.40 7.11
C VAL A 165 -6.82 -10.58 6.36
N GLY A 166 -5.73 -10.21 7.03
CA GLY A 166 -4.65 -9.43 6.45
C GLY A 166 -3.81 -10.24 5.47
N CYS A 167 -3.53 -9.66 4.30
CA CYS A 167 -2.58 -10.21 3.33
C CYS A 167 -1.67 -9.11 2.79
N THR A 168 -0.50 -9.50 2.30
CA THR A 168 0.51 -8.64 1.70
C THR A 168 0.98 -7.51 2.62
N CYS A 169 1.49 -6.41 2.07
CA CYS A 169 2.06 -5.33 2.89
C CYS A 169 1.03 -4.65 3.79
N VAL A 170 -0.18 -4.43 3.31
CA VAL A 170 -1.23 -3.78 4.11
C VAL A 170 -1.55 -4.55 5.38
N GLY A 171 -1.73 -5.86 5.29
CA GLY A 171 -2.01 -6.69 6.45
C GLY A 171 -0.82 -6.80 7.41
N GLN A 172 0.38 -6.96 6.87
CA GLN A 172 1.60 -7.05 7.67
C GLN A 172 1.87 -5.76 8.45
N ASP A 173 1.83 -4.63 7.77
CA ASP A 173 2.14 -3.34 8.40
C ASP A 173 1.03 -2.86 9.32
N TYR A 174 -0.23 -3.21 9.00
CA TYR A 174 -1.38 -2.87 9.82
C TYR A 174 -1.27 -3.48 11.22
N GLN A 175 -1.03 -4.77 11.32
CA GLN A 175 -0.89 -5.46 12.61
C GLN A 175 0.30 -4.97 13.44
N ALA A 176 1.37 -4.49 12.79
CA ALA A 176 2.56 -4.01 13.48
C ALA A 176 2.40 -2.58 14.05
N ARG A 177 1.31 -1.87 13.75
CA ARG A 177 1.13 -0.49 14.19
C ARG A 177 0.32 -0.39 15.46
N SER A 178 0.83 0.37 16.44
CA SER A 178 0.17 0.61 17.72
C SER A 178 -1.20 1.27 17.53
N GLY A 179 -2.21 0.71 18.15
CA GLY A 179 -3.58 1.24 18.13
C GLY A 179 -4.42 0.90 16.90
N CYS A 180 -3.85 0.17 15.94
CA CYS A 180 -4.60 -0.26 14.75
C CYS A 180 -5.16 -1.68 14.87
N TYR A 181 -4.67 -2.48 15.84
CA TYR A 181 -5.15 -3.83 16.05
C TYR A 181 -6.46 -3.81 16.83
N LYS A 182 -7.51 -4.37 16.27
CA LYS A 182 -8.85 -4.42 16.83
C LYS A 182 -9.46 -5.81 16.71
N ASP A 183 -10.61 -6.02 17.33
CA ASP A 183 -11.23 -7.34 17.49
C ASP A 183 -11.61 -8.03 16.15
N VAL A 184 -12.00 -7.25 15.14
CA VAL A 184 -12.35 -7.80 13.82
C VAL A 184 -11.15 -8.14 12.95
N TYR A 185 -9.96 -7.61 13.25
CA TYR A 185 -8.74 -7.94 12.53
C TYR A 185 -8.09 -9.19 13.14
N CYS A 186 -8.11 -10.30 12.44
CA CYS A 186 -7.70 -11.58 13.00
C CYS A 186 -6.23 -11.97 12.78
N GLY A 187 -5.46 -11.15 12.05
CA GLY A 187 -4.04 -11.36 11.82
C GLY A 187 -3.65 -11.42 10.35
N HIS A 188 -2.42 -11.87 10.08
CA HIS A 188 -1.84 -11.91 8.73
C HIS A 188 -1.79 -13.33 8.17
N ALA A 189 -2.53 -13.61 7.09
CA ALA A 189 -2.63 -14.94 6.51
C ALA A 189 -1.58 -15.23 5.44
N GLY A 190 -1.20 -14.25 4.63
CA GLY A 190 -0.31 -14.49 3.50
C GLY A 190 0.40 -13.25 2.95
N ASN A 191 1.57 -13.48 2.38
CA ASN A 191 2.34 -12.48 1.64
C ASN A 191 2.06 -12.57 0.12
N ASN A 192 2.81 -11.86 -0.71
CA ASN A 192 2.65 -11.87 -2.18
C ASN A 192 2.79 -13.26 -2.81
N TYR A 193 3.54 -14.16 -2.20
CA TYR A 193 3.73 -15.54 -2.73
C TYR A 193 2.66 -16.52 -2.26
N THR A 194 1.98 -16.21 -1.16
CA THR A 194 1.03 -17.14 -0.52
C THR A 194 -0.41 -16.63 -0.51
N SER A 195 -0.68 -15.41 -0.99
CA SER A 195 -2.04 -14.85 -1.04
C SER A 195 -3.01 -15.66 -1.91
N GLU A 196 -2.53 -16.30 -2.97
CA GLU A 196 -3.32 -17.23 -3.77
C GLU A 196 -3.77 -18.45 -2.95
N ALA A 197 -2.86 -18.99 -2.12
CA ALA A 197 -3.19 -20.13 -1.26
C ALA A 197 -4.19 -19.76 -0.14
N VAL A 198 -4.24 -18.49 0.29
CA VAL A 198 -5.28 -18.00 1.20
C VAL A 198 -6.67 -18.14 0.56
N LEU A 199 -6.83 -17.73 -0.69
CA LEU A 199 -8.10 -17.87 -1.42
C LEU A 199 -8.46 -19.36 -1.65
N MET A 200 -7.47 -20.20 -1.94
CA MET A 200 -7.67 -21.63 -2.17
C MET A 200 -8.12 -22.41 -0.92
N THR A 201 -8.11 -21.79 0.27
CA THR A 201 -8.76 -22.35 1.46
C THR A 201 -10.28 -22.50 1.29
N GLY A 202 -10.87 -21.72 0.37
CA GLY A 202 -12.33 -21.68 0.14
C GLY A 202 -13.10 -20.99 1.28
N CYS A 203 -12.42 -20.28 2.17
CA CYS A 203 -13.04 -19.65 3.35
C CYS A 203 -12.99 -18.12 3.31
N VAL A 204 -12.63 -17.54 2.17
CA VAL A 204 -12.66 -16.09 1.93
C VAL A 204 -13.91 -15.73 1.14
N ASP A 205 -14.69 -14.79 1.63
CA ASP A 205 -15.97 -14.38 1.04
C ASP A 205 -15.86 -13.12 0.19
N LEU A 206 -14.91 -12.26 0.51
CA LEU A 206 -14.68 -10.99 -0.18
C LEU A 206 -13.19 -10.64 -0.19
N VAL A 207 -12.69 -10.15 -1.31
CA VAL A 207 -11.36 -9.53 -1.40
C VAL A 207 -11.50 -8.03 -1.57
N VAL A 208 -10.83 -7.26 -0.71
CA VAL A 208 -10.69 -5.82 -0.86
C VAL A 208 -9.23 -5.50 -1.18
N SER A 209 -9.01 -4.95 -2.35
CA SER A 209 -7.67 -4.64 -2.86
C SER A 209 -7.50 -3.14 -3.07
N GLU A 210 -6.26 -2.69 -2.93
CA GLU A 210 -5.89 -1.31 -3.21
C GLU A 210 -4.52 -1.23 -3.89
N PHE A 211 -3.93 -0.07 -3.90
CA PHE A 211 -2.67 0.27 -4.53
C PHE A 211 -1.51 -0.63 -4.10
N ASN A 212 -0.75 -1.12 -5.09
CA ASN A 212 0.48 -1.90 -4.88
C ASN A 212 0.23 -3.26 -4.16
N CYS A 213 1.21 -4.10 -4.14
CA CYS A 213 1.26 -5.39 -3.43
C CYS A 213 0.09 -6.38 -3.64
N THR A 214 -0.95 -6.03 -4.38
CA THR A 214 -1.99 -6.96 -4.80
C THR A 214 -1.54 -7.66 -6.09
N ILE A 215 -1.23 -8.95 -6.01
CA ILE A 215 -0.79 -9.69 -7.19
C ILE A 215 -1.95 -9.92 -8.16
N PRO A 216 -1.75 -9.76 -9.48
CA PRO A 216 -2.81 -9.97 -10.47
C PRO A 216 -3.38 -11.38 -10.48
N GLY A 217 -2.61 -12.39 -10.07
CA GLY A 217 -3.01 -13.80 -10.07
C GLY A 217 -4.17 -14.14 -9.15
N ILE A 218 -4.50 -13.31 -8.14
CA ILE A 218 -5.65 -13.57 -7.26
C ILE A 218 -7.00 -13.33 -7.94
N GLU A 219 -7.06 -12.46 -8.94
CA GLU A 219 -8.30 -12.15 -9.63
C GLU A 219 -8.92 -13.36 -10.33
N PRO A 220 -8.21 -14.14 -11.20
CA PRO A 220 -8.78 -15.33 -11.81
C PRO A 220 -9.15 -16.43 -10.79
N ILE A 221 -8.52 -16.46 -9.64
CA ILE A 221 -8.90 -17.40 -8.55
C ILE A 221 -10.22 -16.92 -7.93
N CYS A 222 -10.37 -15.63 -7.68
CA CYS A 222 -11.62 -15.06 -7.18
C CYS A 222 -12.79 -15.38 -8.14
N GLU A 223 -12.57 -15.22 -9.46
CA GLU A 223 -13.58 -15.55 -10.48
C GLU A 223 -13.96 -17.02 -10.45
N GLN A 224 -12.99 -17.94 -10.36
CA GLN A 224 -13.24 -19.37 -10.33
C GLN A 224 -13.95 -19.85 -9.05
N LEU A 225 -13.70 -19.19 -7.93
CA LEU A 225 -14.30 -19.52 -6.63
C LEU A 225 -15.56 -18.70 -6.31
N ASP A 226 -16.03 -17.88 -7.25
CA ASP A 226 -17.16 -16.94 -7.08
C ASP A 226 -16.98 -15.99 -5.88
N ILE A 227 -15.73 -15.59 -5.62
CA ILE A 227 -15.38 -14.62 -4.59
C ILE A 227 -15.45 -13.23 -5.20
N LYS A 228 -16.22 -12.32 -4.60
CA LYS A 228 -16.27 -10.93 -5.03
C LYS A 228 -14.94 -10.23 -4.74
N MET A 229 -14.51 -9.38 -5.67
CA MET A 229 -13.32 -8.56 -5.52
C MET A 229 -13.65 -7.09 -5.70
N LEU A 230 -13.38 -6.28 -4.67
CA LEU A 230 -13.46 -4.83 -4.69
C LEU A 230 -12.06 -4.23 -4.88
N CYS A 231 -11.96 -3.19 -5.66
CA CYS A 231 -10.73 -2.44 -5.89
C CYS A 231 -10.95 -1.00 -5.45
N LEU A 232 -10.18 -0.53 -4.48
CA LEU A 232 -10.29 0.83 -3.93
C LEU A 232 -9.43 1.85 -4.70
N ASP A 233 -8.64 1.38 -5.67
CA ASP A 233 -7.70 2.19 -6.42
C ASP A 233 -7.77 1.84 -7.92
N ASP A 234 -7.93 2.84 -8.78
CA ASP A 234 -8.05 2.68 -10.22
C ASP A 234 -6.71 2.32 -10.89
N VAL A 235 -5.58 2.72 -10.31
CA VAL A 235 -4.23 2.37 -10.78
C VAL A 235 -3.96 0.87 -10.67
N ALA A 236 -4.46 0.25 -9.60
CA ALA A 236 -4.26 -1.17 -9.33
C ALA A 236 -5.48 -2.04 -9.65
N LYS A 237 -6.46 -1.52 -10.41
CA LYS A 237 -7.69 -2.23 -10.76
C LYS A 237 -7.42 -3.56 -11.49
N LYS A 238 -8.07 -4.63 -11.03
CA LYS A 238 -8.06 -5.94 -11.69
C LYS A 238 -9.25 -6.06 -12.64
N ALA A 239 -9.14 -6.94 -13.66
CA ALA A 239 -10.07 -7.01 -14.77
C ALA A 239 -11.55 -7.14 -14.36
N ASN A 240 -11.88 -8.10 -13.51
CA ASN A 240 -13.24 -8.40 -13.07
C ASN A 240 -13.59 -7.82 -11.69
N ALA A 241 -12.67 -7.05 -11.07
CA ALA A 241 -12.93 -6.38 -9.81
C ALA A 241 -13.89 -5.20 -9.97
N GLN A 242 -14.81 -5.04 -9.04
CA GLN A 242 -15.63 -3.84 -8.94
C GLN A 242 -14.75 -2.68 -8.44
N LEU A 243 -14.69 -1.59 -9.19
CA LEU A 243 -13.98 -0.39 -8.77
C LEU A 243 -14.85 0.47 -7.85
N LEU A 244 -14.36 0.74 -6.65
CA LEU A 244 -14.91 1.70 -5.69
C LEU A 244 -13.79 2.64 -5.27
N PRO A 245 -13.49 3.71 -6.03
CA PRO A 245 -12.37 4.59 -5.75
C PRO A 245 -12.52 5.21 -4.36
N TYR A 246 -11.51 5.03 -3.52
CA TYR A 246 -11.48 5.62 -2.20
C TYR A 246 -10.98 7.07 -2.29
N THR A 247 -11.89 8.01 -2.18
CA THR A 247 -11.61 9.45 -2.11
C THR A 247 -12.16 10.03 -0.81
N ALA A 248 -11.61 11.19 -0.40
CA ALA A 248 -12.08 11.87 0.82
C ALA A 248 -13.58 12.22 0.76
N GLU A 249 -14.08 12.53 -0.45
CA GLU A 249 -15.48 12.87 -0.66
C GLU A 249 -16.40 11.64 -0.69
N GLU A 250 -15.87 10.49 -1.06
CA GLU A 250 -16.65 9.25 -1.22
C GLU A 250 -16.50 8.28 -0.05
N LYS A 251 -15.65 8.60 0.93
CA LYS A 251 -15.35 7.75 2.09
C LYS A 251 -16.61 7.18 2.74
N GLU A 252 -17.58 8.02 3.06
CA GLU A 252 -18.84 7.63 3.70
C GLU A 252 -19.65 6.66 2.84
N LYS A 253 -19.65 6.85 1.51
CA LYS A 253 -20.37 6.01 0.57
C LYS A 253 -19.72 4.63 0.40
N ILE A 254 -18.39 4.55 0.49
CA ILE A 254 -17.65 3.29 0.34
C ILE A 254 -17.75 2.43 1.58
N THR A 255 -17.82 3.08 2.76
CA THR A 255 -17.90 2.41 4.06
C THR A 255 -19.33 2.17 4.55
N SER A 256 -20.32 2.60 3.81
CA SER A 256 -21.75 2.36 4.08
C SER A 256 -22.29 1.16 3.31
#